data_91f2f88207164ed35ffc8124919c56b3
#
_entry.id   91f2f88207164ed35ffc8124919c56b3
#
_cell.length_a   1.000
_cell.length_b   1.000
_cell.length_c   1.000
_cell.angle_alpha   90.00
_cell.angle_beta   90.00
_cell.angle_gamma   90.00
#
_symmetry.space_group_name_H-M   'P 1'
#
loop_
_entity.id
_entity.type
_entity.pdbx_description
1 polymer ?
#
loop_
_entity_poly.entity_id
_entity_poly.type
_entity_poly.pdbx_seq_one_letter_code
_entity_poly.pdbx_strand_id
1 'polypeptide(L)'
;MDFKEMTVEQLEERKAAIPAELDTEGADLDALENEVRAINEELEARKAAEEKKVEIREAVAAGVGVVVETIEPEEGKKMDVNEIRNSKEYIDAYAEYIKSGDATECRALLSENATGGTIPVPEMVYGVVKTAWEREGIMSRVRKSFIKGNLKIGFEISGSDAVIHTEGGDPVAEETLVLGVVNLVPKSIKKWISISDEALDLSGEAFLQYIYDELAYKIAKKAADTLVAQIEACGTVSTTTCPSVAVVTAASAGLGTIAAAMAALSDEAANPCIIMNKATWGTFKALQAAGNYGYDPFEGLDVVFNNTITAYSAASTGDTYAIVGDLDQGALANFPNGEGIEFKFDDTTLMTSDLVRVLGREFIGLGVIAPNAFAKIQK
;
A
#
# COMPACT_ATOMS: atom_id res chain seq x y z
N MET A 1 45.79 38.03 17.32
CA MET A 1 45.62 36.58 17.63
C MET A 1 44.63 36.01 16.62
N ASP A 2 44.83 34.79 16.14
CA ASP A 2 43.88 34.17 15.22
C ASP A 2 42.89 33.29 16.04
N PHE A 3 41.72 33.84 16.30
CA PHE A 3 40.68 33.17 17.16
C PHE A 3 40.07 31.97 16.50
N LYS A 4 40.27 31.76 15.19
CA LYS A 4 39.74 30.58 14.46
C LYS A 4 40.47 29.29 14.80
N GLU A 5 41.72 29.37 15.25
CA GLU A 5 42.55 28.22 15.61
C GLU A 5 42.41 27.81 17.08
N MET A 6 41.75 28.64 17.93
CA MET A 6 41.58 28.39 19.36
C MET A 6 40.38 27.49 19.62
N THR A 7 40.45 26.63 20.66
CA THR A 7 39.32 25.85 21.10
C THR A 7 38.28 26.69 21.82
N VAL A 8 37.03 26.21 21.94
CA VAL A 8 35.94 26.93 22.67
C VAL A 8 36.39 27.27 24.11
N GLU A 9 37.01 26.29 24.79
CA GLU A 9 37.52 26.47 26.16
C GLU A 9 38.58 27.57 26.27
N GLN A 10 39.49 27.65 25.26
CA GLN A 10 40.51 28.69 25.20
C GLN A 10 39.91 30.06 24.92
N LEU A 11 38.86 30.15 24.11
CA LEU A 11 38.15 31.43 23.84
C LEU A 11 37.39 31.92 25.09
N GLU A 12 36.76 30.99 25.83
CA GLU A 12 36.08 31.33 27.11
C GLU A 12 37.07 31.73 28.19
N GLU A 13 38.21 31.05 28.31
CA GLU A 13 39.29 31.40 29.25
C GLU A 13 39.87 32.77 28.91
N ARG A 14 40.12 33.08 27.61
CA ARG A 14 40.59 34.41 27.18
C ARG A 14 39.56 35.49 27.50
N LYS A 15 38.27 35.23 27.24
CA LYS A 15 37.19 36.15 27.56
C LYS A 15 37.09 36.43 29.05
N ALA A 16 37.32 35.44 29.89
CA ALA A 16 37.34 35.58 31.35
C ALA A 16 38.55 36.38 31.88
N ALA A 17 39.65 36.41 31.16
CA ALA A 17 40.87 37.19 31.53
C ALA A 17 40.75 38.69 31.20
N ILE A 18 39.98 39.08 30.19
CA ILE A 18 39.87 40.47 29.72
C ILE A 18 39.37 41.43 30.82
N PRO A 19 38.41 41.12 31.70
CA PRO A 19 38.00 42.01 32.77
C PRO A 19 39.14 42.40 33.73
N ALA A 20 40.06 41.49 34.00
CA ALA A 20 41.23 41.79 34.83
C ALA A 20 42.26 42.71 34.11
N GLU A 21 42.32 42.65 32.79
CA GLU A 21 43.17 43.52 31.96
C GLU A 21 42.57 44.92 31.83
N LEU A 22 41.24 45.08 31.88
CA LEU A 22 40.53 46.35 31.87
C LEU A 22 40.84 47.22 33.11
N ASP A 23 41.10 46.60 34.28
CA ASP A 23 41.39 47.26 35.54
C ASP A 23 42.87 47.68 35.65
N THR A 24 43.72 47.43 34.64
CA THR A 24 45.12 47.81 34.66
C THR A 24 45.29 49.24 34.10
N GLU A 25 46.16 50.07 34.82
CA GLU A 25 46.42 51.43 34.45
C GLU A 25 47.18 51.51 33.09
N GLY A 26 46.51 52.02 32.05
CA GLY A 26 47.07 52.10 30.66
C GLY A 26 46.55 51.05 29.71
N ALA A 27 45.49 50.32 30.03
CA ALA A 27 44.85 49.38 29.11
C ALA A 27 44.31 50.06 27.84
N ASP A 28 44.57 49.43 26.67
CA ASP A 28 44.03 49.88 25.39
C ASP A 28 42.59 49.36 25.26
N LEU A 29 41.63 50.22 25.63
CA LEU A 29 40.21 49.89 25.68
C LEU A 29 39.65 49.51 24.31
N ASP A 30 40.10 50.18 23.23
CA ASP A 30 39.63 49.91 21.86
C ASP A 30 40.13 48.53 21.35
N ALA A 31 41.36 48.17 21.70
CA ALA A 31 41.92 46.88 21.38
C ALA A 31 41.19 45.73 22.11
N LEU A 32 40.89 45.90 23.42
CA LEU A 32 40.17 44.91 24.21
C LEU A 32 38.70 44.78 23.82
N GLU A 33 38.04 45.89 23.41
CA GLU A 33 36.67 45.83 22.88
C GLU A 33 36.61 45.04 21.55
N ASN A 34 37.54 45.32 20.65
CA ASN A 34 37.61 44.57 19.38
C ASN A 34 37.92 43.08 19.61
N GLU A 35 38.73 42.75 20.60
CA GLU A 35 39.05 41.38 20.98
C GLU A 35 37.82 40.65 21.53
N VAL A 36 37.07 41.26 22.43
CA VAL A 36 35.80 40.69 22.96
C VAL A 36 34.78 40.49 21.87
N ARG A 37 34.68 41.44 20.93
CA ARG A 37 33.78 41.34 19.80
C ARG A 37 34.15 40.18 18.90
N ALA A 38 35.42 40.00 18.54
CA ALA A 38 35.88 38.91 17.71
C ALA A 38 35.69 37.51 18.39
N ILE A 39 35.94 37.42 19.70
CA ILE A 39 35.67 36.19 20.47
C ILE A 39 34.17 35.83 20.47
N ASN A 40 33.32 36.83 20.68
CA ASN A 40 31.85 36.58 20.68
C ASN A 40 31.36 36.17 19.28
N GLU A 41 31.81 36.80 18.23
CA GLU A 41 31.45 36.44 16.83
C GLU A 41 31.87 35.00 16.51
N GLU A 42 33.08 34.57 16.93
CA GLU A 42 33.55 33.21 16.70
C GLU A 42 32.78 32.18 17.52
N LEU A 43 32.43 32.48 18.80
CA LEU A 43 31.60 31.60 19.65
C LEU A 43 30.18 31.45 19.10
N GLU A 44 29.57 32.56 18.61
CA GLU A 44 28.24 32.52 17.99
C GLU A 44 28.27 31.75 16.65
N ALA A 45 29.30 31.92 15.84
CA ALA A 45 29.48 31.19 14.59
C ALA A 45 29.59 29.65 14.84
N ARG A 46 30.34 29.24 15.85
CA ARG A 46 30.46 27.80 16.24
C ARG A 46 29.18 27.24 16.80
N LYS A 47 28.47 28.01 17.63
CA LYS A 47 27.18 27.62 18.15
C LYS A 47 26.16 27.44 17.04
N ALA A 48 26.08 28.37 16.10
CA ALA A 48 25.21 28.26 14.93
C ALA A 48 25.59 27.07 14.01
N ALA A 49 26.88 26.76 13.89
CA ALA A 49 27.35 25.60 13.16
C ALA A 49 26.94 24.26 13.86
N GLU A 50 27.00 24.24 15.18
CA GLU A 50 26.57 23.06 15.96
C GLU A 50 25.05 22.87 15.91
N GLU A 51 24.27 23.96 16.01
CA GLU A 51 22.81 23.93 15.84
C GLU A 51 22.42 23.44 14.45
N LYS A 52 23.11 23.92 13.39
CA LYS A 52 22.89 23.39 12.03
C LYS A 52 23.26 21.92 11.88
N LYS A 53 24.30 21.45 12.55
CA LYS A 53 24.63 20.01 12.54
C LYS A 53 23.56 19.17 13.23
N VAL A 54 22.99 19.67 14.34
CA VAL A 54 21.86 19.03 15.02
C VAL A 54 20.63 19.02 14.11
N GLU A 55 20.30 20.15 13.50
CA GLU A 55 19.18 20.27 12.54
C GLU A 55 19.34 19.32 11.35
N ILE A 56 20.55 19.22 10.76
CA ILE A 56 20.84 18.28 9.69
C ILE A 56 20.73 16.83 10.18
N ARG A 57 21.20 16.51 11.38
CA ARG A 57 21.05 15.15 11.96
C ARG A 57 19.58 14.80 12.19
N GLU A 58 18.80 15.75 12.68
CA GLU A 58 17.34 15.55 12.85
C GLU A 58 16.62 15.43 11.51
N ALA A 59 17.00 16.23 10.50
CA ALA A 59 16.45 16.12 9.15
C ALA A 59 16.81 14.79 8.48
N VAL A 60 18.02 14.29 8.66
CA VAL A 60 18.45 12.96 8.19
C VAL A 60 17.72 11.84 8.92
N ALA A 61 17.53 11.97 10.23
CA ALA A 61 16.75 11.02 11.02
C ALA A 61 15.25 11.01 10.64
N ALA A 62 14.74 12.15 10.14
CA ALA A 62 13.38 12.29 9.61
C ALA A 62 13.24 11.86 8.12
N GLY A 63 14.31 11.40 7.49
CA GLY A 63 14.27 10.89 6.10
C GLY A 63 14.26 11.98 5.01
N VAL A 64 14.64 13.20 5.33
CA VAL A 64 14.71 14.33 4.38
C VAL A 64 16.16 14.55 3.97
N GLY A 65 16.60 13.91 2.90
CA GLY A 65 17.89 14.14 2.24
C GLY A 65 18.85 12.93 2.29
N VAL A 66 19.37 12.56 1.13
CA VAL A 66 20.38 11.51 0.99
C VAL A 66 21.76 12.14 1.22
N VAL A 67 22.37 11.89 2.35
CA VAL A 67 23.80 12.12 2.56
C VAL A 67 24.51 10.78 2.48
N VAL A 68 25.24 10.57 1.39
CA VAL A 68 26.15 9.43 1.25
C VAL A 68 27.43 9.76 2.02
N GLU A 69 27.48 9.40 3.28
CA GLU A 69 28.72 9.35 4.02
C GLU A 69 29.18 7.89 4.07
N THR A 70 30.32 7.61 3.49
CA THR A 70 30.99 6.30 3.56
C THR A 70 31.40 6.06 5.00
N ILE A 71 30.62 5.28 5.73
CA ILE A 71 31.00 4.84 7.09
C ILE A 71 31.93 3.65 6.92
N GLU A 72 33.22 3.82 7.25
CA GLU A 72 34.10 2.68 7.48
C GLU A 72 33.54 1.86 8.67
N PRO A 73 33.47 0.53 8.56
CA PRO A 73 32.84 -0.28 9.59
C PRO A 73 33.69 -0.25 10.87
N GLU A 74 33.14 0.30 11.95
CA GLU A 74 33.62 0.03 13.30
C GLU A 74 33.39 -1.45 13.63
N GLU A 75 34.47 -2.18 13.82
CA GLU A 75 34.42 -3.58 14.27
C GLU A 75 33.67 -3.67 15.62
N GLY A 76 32.47 -4.19 15.58
CA GLY A 76 31.74 -4.58 16.79
C GLY A 76 30.26 -4.26 16.92
N LYS A 77 29.66 -3.40 16.07
CA LYS A 77 28.21 -3.14 16.11
C LYS A 77 27.51 -4.11 15.16
N LYS A 78 26.77 -5.08 15.71
CA LYS A 78 25.84 -5.90 14.91
C LYS A 78 24.76 -4.96 14.36
N MET A 79 24.78 -4.68 13.05
CA MET A 79 23.70 -3.98 12.35
C MET A 79 22.40 -4.75 12.52
N ASP A 80 21.28 -4.05 12.73
CA ASP A 80 19.98 -4.68 12.76
C ASP A 80 19.68 -5.27 11.36
N VAL A 81 19.05 -6.42 11.32
CA VAL A 81 18.67 -7.13 10.08
C VAL A 81 17.91 -6.20 9.11
N ASN A 82 17.12 -5.25 9.64
CA ASN A 82 16.41 -4.28 8.85
C ASN A 82 17.33 -3.22 8.21
N GLU A 83 18.40 -2.80 8.88
CA GLU A 83 19.39 -1.87 8.32
C GLU A 83 20.18 -2.55 7.19
N ILE A 84 20.53 -3.82 7.37
CA ILE A 84 21.23 -4.62 6.34
C ILE A 84 20.35 -4.78 5.10
N ARG A 85 19.04 -5.06 5.25
CA ARG A 85 18.09 -5.24 4.15
C ARG A 85 17.88 -3.99 3.30
N ASN A 86 18.19 -2.80 3.83
CA ASN A 86 18.11 -1.51 3.15
C ASN A 86 19.45 -1.07 2.58
N SER A 87 20.53 -1.78 2.86
CA SER A 87 21.85 -1.44 2.30
C SER A 87 21.88 -1.72 0.80
N LYS A 88 22.62 -0.88 0.08
CA LYS A 88 22.81 -1.05 -1.36
C LYS A 88 23.47 -2.39 -1.69
N GLU A 89 24.44 -2.79 -0.87
CA GLU A 89 25.15 -4.06 -0.99
C GLU A 89 24.20 -5.25 -0.91
N TYR A 90 23.21 -5.20 0.01
CA TYR A 90 22.21 -6.26 0.12
C TYR A 90 21.24 -6.28 -1.06
N ILE A 91 20.82 -5.11 -1.56
CA ILE A 91 19.93 -4.98 -2.71
C ILE A 91 20.62 -5.54 -3.96
N ASP A 92 21.89 -5.21 -4.18
CA ASP A 92 22.68 -5.71 -5.32
C ASP A 92 22.95 -7.20 -5.20
N ALA A 93 23.31 -7.71 -4.01
CA ALA A 93 23.47 -9.15 -3.75
C ALA A 93 22.15 -9.90 -3.93
N TYR A 94 21.01 -9.30 -3.55
CA TYR A 94 19.70 -9.88 -3.75
C TYR A 94 19.31 -9.90 -5.23
N ALA A 95 19.68 -8.87 -5.99
CA ALA A 95 19.50 -8.85 -7.44
C ALA A 95 20.34 -9.94 -8.13
N GLU A 96 21.58 -10.15 -7.69
CA GLU A 96 22.43 -11.22 -8.20
C GLU A 96 21.88 -12.60 -7.82
N TYR A 97 21.35 -12.75 -6.61
CA TYR A 97 20.61 -13.95 -6.20
C TYR A 97 19.41 -14.22 -7.14
N ILE A 98 18.67 -13.19 -7.55
CA ILE A 98 17.56 -13.35 -8.51
C ILE A 98 18.07 -13.75 -9.89
N LYS A 99 19.24 -13.31 -10.31
CA LYS A 99 19.83 -13.62 -11.61
C LYS A 99 20.46 -15.01 -11.66
N SER A 100 21.25 -15.37 -10.66
CA SER A 100 22.11 -16.56 -10.65
C SER A 100 21.56 -17.74 -9.84
N GLY A 101 20.61 -17.49 -8.90
CA GLY A 101 20.18 -18.50 -7.94
C GLY A 101 21.14 -18.69 -6.76
N ASP A 102 22.31 -18.03 -6.79
CA ASP A 102 23.29 -18.13 -5.73
C ASP A 102 23.01 -17.15 -4.58
N ALA A 103 22.67 -17.70 -3.44
CA ALA A 103 22.32 -16.99 -2.22
C ALA A 103 23.51 -16.67 -1.31
N THR A 104 24.72 -17.01 -1.72
CA THR A 104 25.90 -16.99 -0.85
C THR A 104 26.19 -15.59 -0.33
N GLU A 105 26.17 -14.58 -1.19
CA GLU A 105 26.43 -13.18 -0.82
C GLU A 105 25.33 -12.60 0.07
N CYS A 106 24.06 -12.84 -0.24
CA CYS A 106 22.94 -12.40 0.60
C CYS A 106 23.03 -12.95 2.02
N ARG A 107 23.41 -14.21 2.15
CA ARG A 107 23.57 -14.87 3.47
C ARG A 107 24.80 -14.37 4.21
N ALA A 108 25.88 -14.08 3.51
CA ALA A 108 27.10 -13.52 4.10
C ALA A 108 26.83 -12.12 4.71
N LEU A 109 26.08 -11.29 4.02
CA LEU A 109 25.70 -9.95 4.50
C LEU A 109 24.76 -10.00 5.72
N LEU A 110 23.87 -11.00 5.81
CA LEU A 110 22.97 -11.17 6.95
C LEU A 110 23.65 -11.74 8.22
N SER A 111 24.93 -12.08 8.15
CA SER A 111 25.68 -12.68 9.27
C SER A 111 25.04 -13.95 9.87
N GLU A 112 24.13 -14.60 9.14
CA GLU A 112 23.46 -15.82 9.58
C GLU A 112 24.06 -17.05 8.90
N ASN A 113 24.66 -17.92 9.70
CA ASN A 113 25.10 -19.26 9.29
C ASN A 113 23.90 -20.21 9.06
N ALA A 114 22.78 -19.70 8.60
CA ALA A 114 21.57 -20.49 8.36
C ALA A 114 21.71 -21.25 7.03
N THR A 115 21.97 -22.53 7.11
CA THR A 115 22.06 -23.47 5.98
C THR A 115 20.66 -23.76 5.37
N GLY A 116 19.62 -23.12 5.84
CA GLY A 116 18.25 -23.26 5.34
C GLY A 116 17.35 -22.14 5.84
N GLY A 117 16.69 -21.47 4.93
CA GLY A 117 15.75 -20.39 5.23
C GLY A 117 15.46 -19.56 3.99
N THR A 118 14.30 -18.93 3.96
CA THR A 118 13.93 -17.97 2.90
C THR A 118 14.76 -16.71 3.10
N ILE A 119 15.44 -16.24 2.07
CA ILE A 119 16.19 -14.98 2.10
C ILE A 119 15.21 -13.83 2.25
N PRO A 120 15.39 -12.92 3.23
CA PRO A 120 14.49 -11.78 3.41
C PRO A 120 14.48 -10.88 2.17
N VAL A 121 13.30 -10.45 1.77
CA VAL A 121 13.12 -9.51 0.67
C VAL A 121 13.58 -8.11 1.10
N PRO A 122 14.33 -7.36 0.27
CA PRO A 122 14.67 -5.97 0.54
C PRO A 122 13.44 -5.10 0.82
N GLU A 123 13.56 -4.09 1.68
CA GLU A 123 12.43 -3.24 2.06
C GLU A 123 11.89 -2.40 0.89
N MET A 124 12.76 -1.98 -0.02
CA MET A 124 12.38 -1.32 -1.28
C MET A 124 11.36 -2.16 -2.07
N VAL A 125 11.58 -3.46 -2.17
CA VAL A 125 10.68 -4.38 -2.87
C VAL A 125 9.34 -4.52 -2.14
N TYR A 126 9.36 -4.56 -0.80
CA TYR A 126 8.13 -4.56 -0.01
C TYR A 126 7.29 -3.29 -0.25
N GLY A 127 7.94 -2.13 -0.35
CA GLY A 127 7.29 -0.87 -0.71
C GLY A 127 6.61 -0.91 -2.09
N VAL A 128 7.27 -1.48 -3.10
CA VAL A 128 6.70 -1.67 -4.44
C VAL A 128 5.45 -2.57 -4.41
N VAL A 129 5.52 -3.70 -3.70
CA VAL A 129 4.38 -4.61 -3.55
C VAL A 129 3.20 -3.91 -2.88
N LYS A 130 3.44 -3.20 -1.78
CA LYS A 130 2.40 -2.42 -1.10
C LYS A 130 1.77 -1.38 -2.02
N THR A 131 2.59 -0.63 -2.76
CA THR A 131 2.13 0.36 -3.74
C THR A 131 1.28 -0.27 -4.83
N ALA A 132 1.58 -1.51 -5.28
CA ALA A 132 0.78 -2.20 -6.28
C ALA A 132 -0.64 -2.50 -5.79
N TRP A 133 -0.82 -2.93 -4.53
CA TRP A 133 -2.13 -3.12 -3.91
C TRP A 133 -2.91 -1.80 -3.75
N GLU A 134 -2.22 -0.71 -3.42
CA GLU A 134 -2.82 0.62 -3.30
C GLU A 134 -3.19 1.22 -4.67
N ARG A 135 -2.45 0.92 -5.73
CA ARG A 135 -2.73 1.38 -7.11
C ARG A 135 -3.93 0.70 -7.74
N GLU A 136 -4.24 -0.51 -7.32
CA GLU A 136 -5.42 -1.22 -7.81
C GLU A 136 -6.68 -0.67 -7.12
N GLY A 137 -7.55 0.00 -7.88
CA GLY A 137 -8.66 0.80 -7.35
C GLY A 137 -9.71 0.02 -6.56
N ILE A 138 -9.84 -1.31 -6.79
CA ILE A 138 -10.74 -2.19 -6.04
C ILE A 138 -10.04 -2.65 -4.76
N MET A 139 -8.84 -3.22 -4.87
CA MET A 139 -8.14 -3.82 -3.73
C MET A 139 -7.70 -2.79 -2.67
N SER A 140 -7.50 -1.53 -3.06
CA SER A 140 -7.20 -0.42 -2.14
C SER A 140 -8.37 -0.09 -1.21
N ARG A 141 -9.61 -0.41 -1.62
CA ARG A 141 -10.84 -0.08 -0.88
C ARG A 141 -11.40 -1.27 -0.10
N VAL A 142 -10.97 -2.48 -0.41
CA VAL A 142 -11.43 -3.70 0.26
C VAL A 142 -10.80 -3.83 1.63
N ARG A 143 -11.61 -4.18 2.63
CA ARG A 143 -11.12 -4.47 3.99
C ARG A 143 -10.21 -5.69 3.98
N LYS A 144 -9.05 -5.57 4.64
CA LYS A 144 -8.01 -6.61 4.68
C LYS A 144 -7.99 -7.33 6.02
N SER A 145 -7.66 -8.62 5.98
CA SER A 145 -7.48 -9.49 7.15
C SER A 145 -6.23 -10.36 6.95
N PHE A 146 -5.57 -10.73 8.04
CA PHE A 146 -4.29 -11.47 8.03
C PHE A 146 -4.39 -12.78 8.83
N ILE A 147 -5.54 -13.42 8.79
CA ILE A 147 -5.80 -14.65 9.56
C ILE A 147 -5.27 -15.86 8.79
N LYS A 148 -4.40 -16.64 9.45
CA LYS A 148 -3.87 -17.89 8.87
C LYS A 148 -4.96 -18.94 8.72
N GLY A 149 -5.07 -19.51 7.51
CA GLY A 149 -6.02 -20.56 7.18
C GLY A 149 -7.34 -20.02 6.61
N ASN A 150 -8.39 -20.86 6.69
CA ASN A 150 -9.72 -20.52 6.19
C ASN A 150 -10.43 -19.60 7.18
N LEU A 151 -10.92 -18.48 6.70
CA LEU A 151 -11.69 -17.53 7.50
C LEU A 151 -13.18 -17.75 7.26
N LYS A 152 -13.93 -17.96 8.34
CA LYS A 152 -15.39 -18.08 8.30
C LYS A 152 -16.02 -16.83 8.90
N ILE A 153 -16.94 -16.22 8.17
CA ILE A 153 -17.64 -15.01 8.58
C ILE A 153 -19.13 -15.28 8.56
N GLY A 154 -19.80 -15.05 9.70
CA GLY A 154 -21.25 -15.11 9.79
C GLY A 154 -21.88 -13.84 9.22
N PHE A 155 -23.02 -13.97 8.56
CA PHE A 155 -23.88 -12.89 8.14
C PHE A 155 -25.35 -13.25 8.38
N GLU A 156 -26.19 -12.25 8.51
CA GLU A 156 -27.61 -12.42 8.67
C GLU A 156 -28.28 -12.62 7.31
N ILE A 157 -29.12 -13.65 7.21
CA ILE A 157 -29.93 -13.93 6.01
C ILE A 157 -31.31 -13.28 6.15
N SER A 158 -31.91 -13.41 7.34
CA SER A 158 -33.18 -12.78 7.68
C SER A 158 -33.30 -12.65 9.19
N GLY A 159 -33.83 -11.53 9.60
CA GLY A 159 -34.23 -11.18 10.95
C GLY A 159 -35.34 -10.14 10.85
N SER A 160 -36.05 -9.88 11.92
CA SER A 160 -37.04 -8.81 11.97
C SER A 160 -36.51 -7.65 12.83
N ASP A 161 -37.05 -6.47 12.58
CA ASP A 161 -36.73 -5.29 13.35
C ASP A 161 -37.22 -5.39 14.80
N ALA A 162 -36.52 -4.69 15.69
CA ALA A 162 -36.94 -4.55 17.08
C ALA A 162 -38.31 -3.86 17.16
N VAL A 163 -39.20 -4.37 17.98
CA VAL A 163 -40.53 -3.81 18.18
C VAL A 163 -40.61 -3.03 19.47
N ILE A 164 -41.24 -1.86 19.43
CA ILE A 164 -41.51 -1.05 20.62
C ILE A 164 -42.62 -1.76 21.43
N HIS A 165 -42.27 -2.27 22.62
CA HIS A 165 -43.27 -2.88 23.54
C HIS A 165 -44.08 -1.76 24.22
N THR A 166 -45.41 -1.95 24.24
CA THR A 166 -46.32 -1.08 24.99
C THR A 166 -46.75 -1.84 26.26
N GLU A 167 -46.58 -1.20 27.40
CA GLU A 167 -46.97 -1.79 28.70
C GLU A 167 -48.47 -2.14 28.70
N GLY A 168 -48.81 -3.40 29.03
CA GLY A 168 -50.19 -3.95 28.99
C GLY A 168 -50.67 -4.42 27.60
N GLY A 169 -49.80 -4.36 26.56
CA GLY A 169 -50.09 -4.95 25.26
C GLY A 169 -49.72 -6.43 25.15
N ASP A 170 -50.00 -7.03 24.00
CA ASP A 170 -49.59 -8.39 23.71
C ASP A 170 -48.06 -8.57 23.77
N PRO A 171 -47.56 -9.71 24.23
CA PRO A 171 -46.10 -9.97 24.26
C PRO A 171 -45.53 -9.91 22.86
N VAL A 172 -44.30 -9.32 22.73
CA VAL A 172 -43.55 -9.32 21.49
C VAL A 172 -43.28 -10.76 21.04
N ALA A 173 -43.59 -11.05 19.79
CA ALA A 173 -43.37 -12.38 19.24
C ALA A 173 -41.87 -12.72 19.20
N GLU A 174 -41.54 -13.96 19.58
CA GLU A 174 -40.19 -14.50 19.43
C GLU A 174 -39.86 -14.69 17.94
N GLU A 175 -38.69 -14.26 17.52
CA GLU A 175 -38.27 -14.36 16.14
C GLU A 175 -37.20 -15.40 15.92
N THR A 176 -37.14 -15.90 14.69
CA THR A 176 -36.12 -16.85 14.25
C THR A 176 -35.05 -16.10 13.43
N LEU A 177 -33.90 -15.87 14.04
CA LEU A 177 -32.72 -15.34 13.33
C LEU A 177 -32.13 -16.46 12.45
N VAL A 178 -32.02 -16.17 11.14
CA VAL A 178 -31.41 -17.10 10.19
C VAL A 178 -30.03 -16.54 9.80
N LEU A 179 -28.97 -17.30 10.09
CA LEU A 179 -27.59 -16.94 9.83
C LEU A 179 -27.01 -17.77 8.68
N GLY A 180 -26.21 -17.13 7.86
CA GLY A 180 -25.32 -17.73 6.88
C GLY A 180 -23.86 -17.64 7.29
N VAL A 181 -22.98 -18.43 6.64
CA VAL A 181 -21.54 -18.40 6.88
C VAL A 181 -20.79 -18.40 5.55
N VAL A 182 -20.10 -17.31 5.27
CA VAL A 182 -19.15 -17.22 4.15
C VAL A 182 -17.83 -17.86 4.57
N ASN A 183 -17.31 -18.76 3.74
CA ASN A 183 -16.02 -19.39 3.96
C ASN A 183 -14.99 -18.85 2.95
N LEU A 184 -14.08 -18.02 3.42
CA LEU A 184 -12.98 -17.49 2.63
C LEU A 184 -11.81 -18.47 2.62
N VAL A 185 -11.75 -19.28 1.56
CA VAL A 185 -10.66 -20.24 1.34
C VAL A 185 -9.55 -19.56 0.55
N PRO A 186 -8.35 -19.39 1.11
CA PRO A 186 -7.24 -18.79 0.39
C PRO A 186 -6.85 -19.61 -0.84
N LYS A 187 -6.80 -18.93 -1.98
CA LYS A 187 -6.33 -19.50 -3.26
C LYS A 187 -5.02 -18.86 -3.68
N SER A 188 -4.14 -19.64 -4.30
CA SER A 188 -2.87 -19.14 -4.81
C SER A 188 -3.06 -18.45 -6.15
N ILE A 189 -2.75 -17.16 -6.19
CA ILE A 189 -2.61 -16.39 -7.43
C ILE A 189 -1.13 -16.41 -7.81
N LYS A 190 -0.81 -16.85 -9.05
CA LYS A 190 0.55 -17.03 -9.53
C LYS A 190 0.73 -16.35 -10.87
N LYS A 191 1.88 -15.74 -11.07
CA LYS A 191 2.34 -15.22 -12.35
C LYS A 191 3.79 -15.58 -12.58
N TRP A 192 4.10 -16.02 -13.82
CA TRP A 192 5.47 -16.26 -14.30
C TRP A 192 5.89 -15.16 -15.24
N ILE A 193 7.15 -14.73 -15.15
CA ILE A 193 7.82 -13.90 -16.13
C ILE A 193 9.08 -14.66 -16.56
N SER A 194 9.28 -14.77 -17.88
CA SER A 194 10.55 -15.25 -18.45
C SER A 194 11.35 -14.04 -18.90
N ILE A 195 12.60 -13.95 -18.51
CA ILE A 195 13.50 -12.83 -18.75
C ILE A 195 14.66 -13.33 -19.58
N SER A 196 14.99 -12.64 -20.67
CA SER A 196 16.16 -12.95 -21.50
C SER A 196 17.44 -12.41 -20.87
N ASP A 197 18.59 -12.99 -21.26
CA ASP A 197 19.90 -12.55 -20.80
C ASP A 197 20.18 -11.06 -21.12
N GLU A 198 19.60 -10.51 -22.20
CA GLU A 198 19.71 -9.08 -22.51
C GLU A 198 19.09 -8.18 -21.42
N ALA A 199 18.05 -8.66 -20.72
CA ALA A 199 17.45 -7.93 -19.59
C ALA A 199 18.29 -8.01 -18.31
N LEU A 200 19.27 -8.93 -18.26
CA LEU A 200 20.21 -9.05 -17.15
C LEU A 200 21.25 -7.93 -17.11
N ASP A 201 21.43 -7.17 -18.21
CA ASP A 201 22.33 -6.02 -18.30
C ASP A 201 21.83 -4.80 -17.51
N LEU A 202 20.58 -4.81 -17.04
CA LEU A 202 20.06 -3.76 -16.18
C LEU A 202 20.78 -3.75 -14.83
N SER A 203 20.91 -2.55 -14.24
CA SER A 203 21.42 -2.44 -12.86
C SER A 203 20.58 -3.28 -11.90
N GLY A 204 21.18 -3.80 -10.84
CA GLY A 204 20.51 -4.67 -9.88
C GLY A 204 19.20 -4.11 -9.35
N GLU A 205 19.20 -2.85 -8.90
CA GLU A 205 18.02 -2.16 -8.39
C GLU A 205 16.93 -1.97 -9.45
N ALA A 206 17.27 -1.46 -10.63
CA ALA A 206 16.33 -1.25 -11.73
C ALA A 206 15.70 -2.56 -12.23
N PHE A 207 16.49 -3.62 -12.28
CA PHE A 207 16.02 -4.95 -12.65
C PHE A 207 15.02 -5.51 -11.63
N LEU A 208 15.33 -5.44 -10.35
CA LEU A 208 14.41 -5.84 -9.28
C LEU A 208 13.11 -5.05 -9.34
N GLN A 209 13.19 -3.74 -9.40
CA GLN A 209 12.01 -2.88 -9.43
C GLN A 209 11.10 -3.21 -10.61
N TYR A 210 11.66 -3.41 -11.81
CA TYR A 210 10.89 -3.80 -12.99
C TYR A 210 10.13 -5.11 -12.80
N ILE A 211 10.80 -6.16 -12.30
CA ILE A 211 10.18 -7.47 -12.08
C ILE A 211 9.06 -7.39 -11.05
N TYR A 212 9.34 -6.73 -9.92
CA TYR A 212 8.37 -6.67 -8.83
C TYR A 212 7.16 -5.82 -9.19
N ASP A 213 7.36 -4.67 -9.86
CA ASP A 213 6.26 -3.83 -10.35
C ASP A 213 5.32 -4.61 -11.27
N GLU A 214 5.85 -5.32 -12.24
CA GLU A 214 5.02 -6.08 -13.19
C GLU A 214 4.30 -7.27 -12.52
N LEU A 215 5.01 -8.04 -11.68
CA LEU A 215 4.42 -9.19 -10.98
C LEU A 215 3.37 -8.74 -9.97
N ALA A 216 3.69 -7.76 -9.13
CA ALA A 216 2.80 -7.24 -8.10
C ALA A 216 1.52 -6.64 -8.72
N TYR A 217 1.67 -5.80 -9.73
CA TYR A 217 0.51 -5.20 -10.42
C TYR A 217 -0.42 -6.25 -11.02
N LYS A 218 0.12 -7.27 -11.70
CA LYS A 218 -0.71 -8.32 -12.32
C LYS A 218 -1.38 -9.23 -11.30
N ILE A 219 -0.74 -9.48 -10.15
CA ILE A 219 -1.33 -10.26 -9.06
C ILE A 219 -2.46 -9.47 -8.42
N ALA A 220 -2.25 -8.19 -8.10
CA ALA A 220 -3.28 -7.30 -7.54
C ALA A 220 -4.48 -7.17 -8.48
N LYS A 221 -4.23 -6.97 -9.78
CA LYS A 221 -5.29 -6.93 -10.78
C LYS A 221 -6.09 -8.22 -10.85
N LYS A 222 -5.41 -9.39 -10.80
CA LYS A 222 -6.11 -10.68 -10.83
C LYS A 222 -6.93 -10.92 -9.57
N ALA A 223 -6.49 -10.44 -8.41
CA ALA A 223 -7.26 -10.46 -7.18
C ALA A 223 -8.55 -9.64 -7.32
N ALA A 224 -8.45 -8.41 -7.83
CA ALA A 224 -9.60 -7.55 -8.11
C ALA A 224 -10.59 -8.19 -9.10
N ASP A 225 -10.10 -8.74 -10.20
CA ASP A 225 -10.92 -9.44 -11.20
C ASP A 225 -11.63 -10.65 -10.58
N THR A 226 -10.97 -11.36 -9.66
CA THR A 226 -11.57 -12.50 -8.96
C THR A 226 -12.67 -12.06 -8.00
N LEU A 227 -12.49 -10.96 -7.29
CA LEU A 227 -13.52 -10.38 -6.42
C LEU A 227 -14.75 -9.93 -7.21
N VAL A 228 -14.54 -9.23 -8.33
CA VAL A 228 -15.64 -8.82 -9.24
C VAL A 228 -16.42 -10.05 -9.71
N ALA A 229 -15.75 -11.10 -10.14
CA ALA A 229 -16.42 -12.34 -10.56
C ALA A 229 -17.22 -13.01 -9.42
N GLN A 230 -16.74 -12.90 -8.17
CA GLN A 230 -17.50 -13.40 -7.01
C GLN A 230 -18.74 -12.55 -6.74
N ILE A 231 -18.67 -11.21 -6.84
CA ILE A 231 -19.83 -10.33 -6.72
C ILE A 231 -20.85 -10.67 -7.82
N GLU A 232 -20.40 -10.87 -9.05
CA GLU A 232 -21.28 -11.28 -10.16
C GLU A 232 -21.96 -12.62 -9.94
N ALA A 233 -21.28 -13.58 -9.31
CA ALA A 233 -21.79 -14.91 -9.04
C ALA A 233 -22.86 -14.94 -7.91
N CYS A 234 -22.89 -13.93 -7.02
CA CYS A 234 -23.88 -13.87 -5.95
C CYS A 234 -25.30 -13.63 -6.51
N GLY A 235 -26.28 -14.30 -5.93
CA GLY A 235 -27.70 -14.16 -6.29
C GLY A 235 -28.40 -12.96 -5.62
N THR A 236 -29.63 -12.71 -6.00
CA THR A 236 -30.50 -11.68 -5.40
C THR A 236 -31.05 -12.06 -4.02
N VAL A 237 -30.94 -13.33 -3.64
CA VAL A 237 -31.37 -13.84 -2.35
C VAL A 237 -30.17 -14.43 -1.64
N SER A 238 -30.00 -14.08 -0.36
CA SER A 238 -28.95 -14.66 0.48
C SER A 238 -29.16 -16.18 0.62
N THR A 239 -28.07 -16.91 0.46
CA THR A 239 -28.00 -18.34 0.75
C THR A 239 -27.19 -18.57 2.02
N THR A 240 -27.15 -19.79 2.55
CA THR A 240 -26.33 -20.11 3.73
C THR A 240 -24.83 -19.89 3.55
N THR A 241 -24.36 -19.68 2.32
CA THR A 241 -22.94 -19.56 1.98
C THR A 241 -22.57 -18.31 1.20
N CYS A 242 -23.54 -17.53 0.70
CA CYS A 242 -23.32 -16.32 -0.08
C CYS A 242 -24.37 -15.26 0.28
N PRO A 243 -23.96 -14.05 0.66
CA PRO A 243 -24.87 -12.92 0.86
C PRO A 243 -25.55 -12.51 -0.46
N SER A 244 -26.72 -11.88 -0.35
CA SER A 244 -27.45 -11.34 -1.51
C SER A 244 -26.71 -10.13 -2.12
N VAL A 245 -26.85 -10.02 -3.43
CA VAL A 245 -26.44 -8.85 -4.22
C VAL A 245 -27.64 -8.37 -5.01
N ALA A 246 -28.04 -7.12 -4.82
CA ALA A 246 -29.18 -6.56 -5.52
C ALA A 246 -28.95 -6.53 -7.04
N VAL A 247 -30.04 -6.63 -7.81
CA VAL A 247 -29.98 -6.54 -9.28
C VAL A 247 -30.93 -5.45 -9.77
N VAL A 248 -30.40 -4.52 -10.53
CA VAL A 248 -31.16 -3.49 -11.23
C VAL A 248 -31.08 -3.77 -12.72
N THR A 249 -32.23 -4.15 -13.31
CA THR A 249 -32.31 -4.40 -14.76
C THR A 249 -32.58 -3.09 -15.49
N ALA A 250 -31.68 -2.73 -16.41
CA ALA A 250 -31.81 -1.54 -17.24
C ALA A 250 -31.40 -1.88 -18.67
N ALA A 251 -32.38 -2.21 -19.50
CA ALA A 251 -32.17 -2.57 -20.91
C ALA A 251 -31.52 -1.42 -21.72
N SER A 252 -31.70 -0.18 -21.28
CA SER A 252 -31.00 1.02 -21.81
C SER A 252 -30.31 1.76 -20.66
N ALA A 253 -29.03 2.08 -20.84
CA ALA A 253 -28.35 2.95 -19.91
C ALA A 253 -29.06 4.32 -19.87
N GLY A 254 -29.41 4.74 -18.68
CA GLY A 254 -30.09 6.01 -18.44
C GLY A 254 -29.46 6.74 -17.27
N LEU A 255 -29.70 8.07 -17.19
CA LEU A 255 -29.14 8.88 -16.09
C LEU A 255 -29.65 8.43 -14.71
N GLY A 256 -30.89 7.93 -14.64
CA GLY A 256 -31.47 7.39 -13.40
C GLY A 256 -31.06 5.97 -13.05
N THR A 257 -30.33 5.25 -13.91
CA THR A 257 -29.98 3.84 -13.67
C THR A 257 -29.04 3.69 -12.47
N ILE A 258 -28.07 4.60 -12.33
CA ILE A 258 -27.12 4.60 -11.21
C ILE A 258 -27.83 4.95 -9.91
N ALA A 259 -28.75 5.94 -9.94
CA ALA A 259 -29.57 6.28 -8.76
C ALA A 259 -30.44 5.11 -8.30
N ALA A 260 -31.01 4.34 -9.25
CA ALA A 260 -31.77 3.12 -8.92
C ALA A 260 -30.88 2.04 -8.30
N ALA A 261 -29.62 1.91 -8.75
CA ALA A 261 -28.66 0.98 -8.15
C ALA A 261 -28.26 1.42 -6.74
N MET A 262 -28.07 2.70 -6.50
CA MET A 262 -27.81 3.25 -5.17
C MET A 262 -28.98 2.99 -4.22
N ALA A 263 -30.23 3.17 -4.67
CA ALA A 263 -31.42 2.92 -3.86
C ALA A 263 -31.63 1.43 -3.51
N ALA A 264 -30.96 0.51 -4.21
CA ALA A 264 -31.02 -0.92 -3.96
C ALA A 264 -29.95 -1.42 -2.96
N LEU A 265 -29.02 -0.55 -2.52
CA LEU A 265 -28.02 -0.88 -1.52
C LEU A 265 -28.64 -0.87 -0.11
N SER A 266 -28.00 -1.59 0.81
CA SER A 266 -28.27 -1.48 2.25
C SER A 266 -27.93 -0.06 2.75
N ASP A 267 -28.69 0.45 3.72
CA ASP A 267 -28.42 1.73 4.40
C ASP A 267 -27.06 1.77 5.10
N GLU A 268 -26.46 0.60 5.37
CA GLU A 268 -25.15 0.47 5.98
C GLU A 268 -23.98 0.74 5.02
N ALA A 269 -24.23 0.80 3.71
CA ALA A 269 -23.22 1.08 2.69
C ALA A 269 -22.83 2.58 2.72
N ALA A 270 -21.86 2.94 3.57
CA ALA A 270 -21.50 4.33 3.85
C ALA A 270 -20.64 4.98 2.74
N ASN A 271 -19.79 4.21 2.06
CA ASN A 271 -18.84 4.70 1.06
C ASN A 271 -18.98 3.98 -0.29
N PRO A 272 -20.12 4.14 -0.96
CA PRO A 272 -20.36 3.43 -2.21
C PRO A 272 -19.44 3.93 -3.32
N CYS A 273 -18.96 3.01 -4.13
CA CYS A 273 -18.25 3.26 -5.37
C CYS A 273 -18.94 2.55 -6.53
N ILE A 274 -18.63 2.96 -7.76
CA ILE A 274 -19.11 2.28 -8.95
C ILE A 274 -17.96 1.66 -9.72
N ILE A 275 -18.08 0.35 -9.99
CA ILE A 275 -17.10 -0.42 -10.76
C ILE A 275 -17.67 -0.64 -12.16
N MET A 276 -16.95 -0.22 -13.18
CA MET A 276 -17.39 -0.35 -14.57
C MET A 276 -16.24 -0.35 -15.57
N ASN A 277 -16.53 -0.72 -16.80
CA ASN A 277 -15.62 -0.54 -17.92
C ASN A 277 -15.55 0.92 -18.37
N LYS A 278 -14.39 1.39 -18.83
CA LYS A 278 -14.22 2.77 -19.36
C LYS A 278 -15.16 3.09 -20.53
N ALA A 279 -15.50 2.11 -21.38
CA ALA A 279 -16.45 2.29 -22.47
C ALA A 279 -17.89 2.54 -21.92
N THR A 280 -18.29 1.86 -20.84
CA THR A 280 -19.56 2.10 -20.15
C THR A 280 -19.61 3.50 -19.56
N TRP A 281 -18.53 3.92 -18.88
CA TRP A 281 -18.42 5.30 -18.37
C TRP A 281 -18.60 6.33 -19.50
N GLY A 282 -17.93 6.10 -20.65
CA GLY A 282 -18.10 6.97 -21.83
C GLY A 282 -19.54 7.04 -22.32
N THR A 283 -20.30 5.94 -22.27
CA THR A 283 -21.73 5.92 -22.62
C THR A 283 -22.55 6.82 -21.70
N PHE A 284 -22.36 6.73 -20.37
CA PHE A 284 -23.07 7.60 -19.41
C PHE A 284 -22.69 9.07 -19.57
N LYS A 285 -21.42 9.39 -19.83
CA LYS A 285 -20.98 10.78 -20.08
C LYS A 285 -21.53 11.33 -21.41
N ALA A 286 -21.68 10.50 -22.42
CA ALA A 286 -22.33 10.89 -23.67
C ALA A 286 -23.82 11.18 -23.46
N LEU A 287 -24.55 10.41 -22.66
CA LEU A 287 -25.93 10.67 -22.27
C LEU A 287 -26.08 11.98 -21.47
N GLN A 288 -25.14 12.25 -20.55
CA GLN A 288 -25.08 13.53 -19.84
C GLN A 288 -24.94 14.70 -20.81
N ALA A 289 -24.01 14.61 -21.76
CA ALA A 289 -23.78 15.65 -22.76
C ALA A 289 -24.99 15.89 -23.69
N ALA A 290 -25.72 14.82 -24.04
CA ALA A 290 -26.86 14.88 -24.94
C ALA A 290 -28.17 15.43 -24.29
N GLY A 291 -28.33 15.18 -22.98
CA GLY A 291 -29.61 15.43 -22.32
C GLY A 291 -29.65 16.57 -21.32
N ASN A 292 -28.63 16.69 -20.47
CA ASN A 292 -28.64 17.69 -19.41
C ASN A 292 -27.22 17.89 -18.82
N TYR A 293 -26.64 19.04 -19.14
CA TYR A 293 -25.28 19.39 -18.68
C TYR A 293 -25.15 19.61 -17.15
N GLY A 294 -26.24 19.85 -16.45
CA GLY A 294 -26.26 20.14 -15.01
C GLY A 294 -26.29 18.90 -14.10
N TYR A 295 -26.52 17.70 -14.64
CA TYR A 295 -26.61 16.46 -13.86
C TYR A 295 -25.43 15.56 -14.12
N ASP A 296 -24.64 15.28 -13.07
CA ASP A 296 -23.60 14.23 -13.12
C ASP A 296 -24.14 12.91 -12.55
N PRO A 297 -24.26 11.84 -13.37
CA PRO A 297 -24.76 10.55 -12.91
C PRO A 297 -23.85 9.90 -11.85
N PHE A 298 -22.61 10.37 -11.69
CA PHE A 298 -21.63 9.84 -10.73
C PHE A 298 -21.45 10.75 -9.51
N GLU A 299 -22.30 11.76 -9.31
CA GLU A 299 -22.20 12.65 -8.15
C GLU A 299 -22.29 11.84 -6.85
N GLY A 300 -21.31 12.02 -5.96
CA GLY A 300 -21.22 11.29 -4.70
C GLY A 300 -20.69 9.84 -4.80
N LEU A 301 -20.25 9.43 -6.01
CA LEU A 301 -19.70 8.09 -6.24
C LEU A 301 -18.27 8.15 -6.78
N ASP A 302 -17.40 7.38 -6.18
CA ASP A 302 -16.09 7.14 -6.76
C ASP A 302 -16.17 6.12 -7.90
N VAL A 303 -15.59 6.46 -9.05
CA VAL A 303 -15.59 5.58 -10.23
C VAL A 303 -14.31 4.76 -10.27
N VAL A 304 -14.46 3.45 -10.23
CA VAL A 304 -13.35 2.48 -10.33
C VAL A 304 -13.47 1.73 -11.67
N PHE A 305 -12.38 1.71 -12.43
CA PHE A 305 -12.38 1.07 -13.74
C PHE A 305 -11.86 -0.37 -13.64
N ASN A 306 -12.68 -1.31 -14.13
CA ASN A 306 -12.29 -2.69 -14.29
C ASN A 306 -12.75 -3.22 -15.65
N ASN A 307 -11.82 -3.84 -16.40
CA ASN A 307 -12.10 -4.36 -17.74
C ASN A 307 -12.71 -5.76 -17.73
N THR A 308 -12.82 -6.42 -16.59
CA THR A 308 -13.48 -7.73 -16.47
C THR A 308 -14.98 -7.57 -16.63
N ILE A 309 -15.55 -6.45 -16.17
CA ILE A 309 -16.95 -6.13 -16.38
C ILE A 309 -17.18 -5.83 -17.87
N THR A 310 -18.18 -6.48 -18.43
CA THR A 310 -18.56 -6.31 -19.85
C THR A 310 -18.95 -4.86 -20.13
N ALA A 311 -18.42 -4.28 -21.21
CA ALA A 311 -18.83 -2.93 -21.61
C ALA A 311 -20.31 -2.93 -22.03
N TYR A 312 -21.04 -1.86 -21.69
CA TYR A 312 -22.48 -1.73 -22.01
C TYR A 312 -22.77 -1.98 -23.50
N SER A 313 -21.90 -1.50 -24.41
CA SER A 313 -22.04 -1.70 -25.87
C SER A 313 -21.91 -3.16 -26.32
N ALA A 314 -21.20 -3.99 -25.55
CA ALA A 314 -20.98 -5.40 -25.83
C ALA A 314 -21.86 -6.34 -24.98
N ALA A 315 -22.54 -5.80 -23.96
CA ALA A 315 -23.37 -6.55 -23.04
C ALA A 315 -24.66 -7.04 -23.73
N SER A 316 -25.01 -8.30 -23.52
CA SER A 316 -26.27 -8.92 -23.88
C SER A 316 -27.29 -8.82 -22.73
N THR A 317 -28.55 -9.16 -22.99
CA THR A 317 -29.59 -9.21 -21.94
C THR A 317 -29.17 -10.15 -20.82
N GLY A 318 -29.17 -9.65 -19.59
CA GLY A 318 -28.73 -10.37 -18.40
C GLY A 318 -27.26 -10.19 -18.01
N ASP A 319 -26.43 -9.61 -18.91
CA ASP A 319 -25.03 -9.34 -18.59
C ASP A 319 -24.89 -8.11 -17.67
N THR A 320 -24.01 -8.20 -16.68
CA THR A 320 -23.66 -7.08 -15.78
C THR A 320 -22.69 -6.15 -16.48
N TYR A 321 -23.04 -4.85 -16.56
CA TYR A 321 -22.17 -3.83 -17.17
C TYR A 321 -21.68 -2.78 -16.17
N ALA A 322 -22.21 -2.77 -14.95
CA ALA A 322 -21.69 -1.97 -13.83
C ALA A 322 -22.08 -2.61 -12.50
N ILE A 323 -21.30 -2.35 -11.47
CA ILE A 323 -21.57 -2.77 -10.09
C ILE A 323 -21.44 -1.53 -9.22
N VAL A 324 -22.45 -1.24 -8.40
CA VAL A 324 -22.40 -0.18 -7.39
C VAL A 324 -22.36 -0.84 -6.02
N GLY A 325 -21.54 -0.35 -5.11
CA GLY A 325 -21.51 -0.87 -3.75
C GLY A 325 -20.36 -0.39 -2.92
N ASP A 326 -20.38 -0.77 -1.65
CA ASP A 326 -19.35 -0.46 -0.67
C ASP A 326 -18.37 -1.63 -0.54
N LEU A 327 -17.14 -1.40 -1.00
CA LEU A 327 -16.09 -2.43 -0.97
C LEU A 327 -15.53 -2.67 0.44
N ASP A 328 -15.57 -1.67 1.32
CA ASP A 328 -15.07 -1.81 2.70
C ASP A 328 -16.03 -2.62 3.57
N GLN A 329 -17.32 -2.38 3.45
CA GLN A 329 -18.35 -3.09 4.21
C GLN A 329 -18.73 -4.44 3.58
N GLY A 330 -18.80 -4.47 2.26
CA GLY A 330 -19.37 -5.61 1.50
C GLY A 330 -18.38 -6.71 1.17
N ALA A 331 -17.07 -6.42 1.13
CA ALA A 331 -16.05 -7.38 0.72
C ALA A 331 -14.91 -7.51 1.73
N LEU A 332 -14.30 -8.69 1.76
CA LEU A 332 -13.11 -8.94 2.58
C LEU A 332 -12.05 -9.70 1.78
N ALA A 333 -10.80 -9.25 1.94
CA ALA A 333 -9.61 -9.92 1.44
C ALA A 333 -8.79 -10.46 2.62
N ASN A 334 -8.62 -11.77 2.71
CA ASN A 334 -7.78 -12.40 3.72
C ASN A 334 -6.43 -12.81 3.13
N PHE A 335 -5.35 -12.32 3.71
CA PHE A 335 -3.96 -12.60 3.36
C PHE A 335 -3.30 -13.47 4.44
N PRO A 336 -3.34 -14.79 4.35
CA PRO A 336 -2.83 -15.69 5.41
C PRO A 336 -1.34 -15.56 5.67
N ASN A 337 -0.55 -15.15 4.67
CA ASN A 337 0.89 -14.98 4.75
C ASN A 337 1.33 -13.49 4.81
N GLY A 338 0.38 -12.56 5.00
CA GLY A 338 0.60 -11.13 4.85
C GLY A 338 0.42 -10.67 3.40
N GLU A 339 0.61 -9.38 3.13
CA GLU A 339 0.51 -8.80 1.78
C GLU A 339 1.77 -9.03 0.92
N GLY A 340 2.71 -9.81 1.41
CA GLY A 340 3.97 -10.08 0.74
C GLY A 340 3.86 -11.13 -0.35
N ILE A 341 4.27 -10.81 -1.56
CA ILE A 341 4.33 -11.75 -2.68
C ILE A 341 5.57 -12.62 -2.51
N GLU A 342 5.40 -13.94 -2.53
CA GLU A 342 6.50 -14.90 -2.54
C GLU A 342 7.05 -15.03 -3.96
N PHE A 343 8.36 -14.80 -4.11
CA PHE A 343 9.05 -14.94 -5.37
C PHE A 343 9.90 -16.20 -5.39
N LYS A 344 9.81 -16.92 -6.51
CA LYS A 344 10.67 -18.07 -6.82
C LYS A 344 11.17 -17.90 -8.23
N PHE A 345 12.40 -18.30 -8.48
CA PHE A 345 12.94 -18.29 -9.82
C PHE A 345 13.56 -19.65 -10.16
N ASP A 346 13.66 -19.89 -11.45
CA ASP A 346 14.12 -21.12 -12.04
C ASP A 346 14.97 -20.76 -13.27
N ASP A 347 16.25 -21.01 -13.13
CA ASP A 347 17.28 -20.81 -14.13
C ASP A 347 17.58 -22.10 -14.91
N THR A 348 17.10 -23.25 -14.42
CA THR A 348 17.46 -24.56 -14.96
C THR A 348 16.53 -25.05 -16.05
N THR A 349 15.24 -24.79 -15.94
CA THR A 349 14.21 -25.37 -16.85
C THR A 349 14.31 -24.80 -18.27
N LEU A 350 14.74 -23.56 -18.46
CA LEU A 350 14.83 -22.87 -19.74
C LEU A 350 16.27 -22.53 -20.16
N MET A 351 17.26 -23.17 -19.59
CA MET A 351 18.67 -22.96 -19.92
C MET A 351 18.99 -23.11 -21.41
N THR A 352 18.25 -23.95 -22.15
CA THR A 352 18.41 -24.10 -23.60
C THR A 352 17.86 -22.94 -24.42
N SER A 353 17.14 -22.00 -23.81
CA SER A 353 16.50 -20.86 -24.45
C SER A 353 17.05 -19.52 -23.94
N ASP A 354 18.12 -19.53 -23.16
CA ASP A 354 18.74 -18.36 -22.53
C ASP A 354 17.72 -17.49 -21.78
N LEU A 355 16.82 -18.15 -21.01
CA LEU A 355 15.74 -17.50 -20.26
C LEU A 355 15.75 -17.94 -18.79
N VAL A 356 15.66 -16.98 -17.90
CA VAL A 356 15.38 -17.17 -16.48
C VAL A 356 13.90 -16.92 -16.20
N ARG A 357 13.26 -17.80 -15.42
CA ARG A 357 11.86 -17.66 -15.00
C ARG A 357 11.76 -17.14 -13.60
N VAL A 358 10.94 -16.12 -13.40
CA VAL A 358 10.57 -15.61 -12.08
C VAL A 358 9.08 -15.88 -11.85
N LEU A 359 8.76 -16.55 -10.74
CA LEU A 359 7.40 -16.80 -10.28
C LEU A 359 7.06 -15.84 -9.13
N GLY A 360 6.04 -15.02 -9.30
CA GLY A 360 5.36 -14.36 -8.19
C GLY A 360 4.15 -15.18 -7.73
N ARG A 361 3.98 -15.35 -6.43
CA ARG A 361 2.87 -16.08 -5.83
C ARG A 361 2.34 -15.38 -4.60
N GLU A 362 0.99 -15.27 -4.51
CA GLU A 362 0.29 -14.77 -3.33
C GLU A 362 -0.87 -15.70 -2.97
N PHE A 363 -1.14 -15.87 -1.66
CA PHE A 363 -2.30 -16.60 -1.18
C PHE A 363 -3.34 -15.59 -0.67
N ILE A 364 -4.50 -15.57 -1.31
CA ILE A 364 -5.56 -14.65 -0.97
C ILE A 364 -6.92 -15.34 -0.92
N GLY A 365 -7.67 -15.09 0.14
CA GLY A 365 -9.06 -15.48 0.30
C GLY A 365 -9.95 -14.25 0.08
N LEU A 366 -10.77 -14.26 -0.96
CA LEU A 366 -11.67 -13.17 -1.30
C LEU A 366 -13.13 -13.60 -1.10
N GLY A 367 -14.01 -12.68 -0.75
CA GLY A 367 -15.44 -12.94 -0.70
C GLY A 367 -16.29 -11.74 -0.36
N VAL A 368 -17.57 -11.85 -0.74
CA VAL A 368 -18.64 -10.96 -0.32
C VAL A 368 -19.09 -11.37 1.07
N ILE A 369 -19.20 -10.42 2.00
CA ILE A 369 -19.46 -10.72 3.42
C ILE A 369 -20.75 -10.10 3.98
N ALA A 370 -21.31 -9.09 3.30
CA ALA A 370 -22.52 -8.42 3.74
C ALA A 370 -23.63 -8.49 2.68
N PRO A 371 -24.88 -8.74 3.07
CA PRO A 371 -26.01 -8.76 2.15
C PRO A 371 -26.34 -7.35 1.65
N ASN A 372 -26.72 -7.25 0.38
CA ASN A 372 -27.09 -6.00 -0.31
C ASN A 372 -26.07 -4.86 -0.19
N ALA A 373 -24.80 -5.17 0.12
CA ALA A 373 -23.71 -4.21 0.05
C ALA A 373 -23.32 -3.85 -1.39
N PHE A 374 -23.79 -4.65 -2.35
CA PHE A 374 -23.57 -4.45 -3.79
C PHE A 374 -24.88 -4.53 -4.56
N ALA A 375 -24.96 -3.75 -5.64
CA ALA A 375 -26.03 -3.80 -6.62
C ALA A 375 -25.43 -3.95 -8.04
N LYS A 376 -25.84 -4.99 -8.75
CA LYS A 376 -25.44 -5.25 -10.15
C LYS A 376 -26.40 -4.54 -11.08
N ILE A 377 -25.86 -3.85 -12.08
CA ILE A 377 -26.67 -3.24 -13.15
C ILE A 377 -26.55 -4.15 -14.38
N GLN A 378 -27.68 -4.75 -14.74
CA GLN A 378 -27.77 -5.71 -15.84
C GLN A 378 -28.56 -5.10 -17.01
N LYS A 379 -28.19 -5.51 -18.23
CA LYS A 379 -28.85 -5.08 -19.46
C LYS A 379 -30.11 -5.88 -19.76
#